data_160c38a91f3622e757f56e72772cd378
#
_entry.id   160c38a91f3622e757f56e72772cd378
#
_cell.length_a   1.000
_cell.length_b   1.000
_cell.length_c   1.000
_cell.angle_alpha   90.00
_cell.angle_beta   90.00
_cell.angle_gamma   90.00
#
_symmetry.space_group_name_H-M   'P 1'
#
loop_
_entity.id
_entity.type
_entity.pdbx_description
1 polymer ?
#
loop_
_entity_poly.entity_id
_entity_poly.type
_entity_poly.pdbx_seq_one_letter_code
_entity_poly.pdbx_strand_id
1 'polypeptide(L)'
;LLSSFSDYTLKRIDFCINIDLNELEIPCNSEDMMKLIRQGNIPKDFHELMEYDKKNHRKTPYKNSFYLQSSSVTINYYNKYSQQQEGHPNYPNKASSRNVIRFEVQYKYPKLYPIAREEKQKLYKSIQNSTYTSIHRSSIPTDLIITDEISERVTQKYFFKIIRKGDYFSYDI
;
A
#
# COMPACT_ATOMS: atom_id res chain seq x y z
N LEU A 1 -5.00 -23.06 11.50
CA LEU A 1 -6.14 -22.66 10.62
C LEU A 1 -5.73 -22.34 9.18
N LEU A 2 -4.48 -21.88 8.92
CA LEU A 2 -4.01 -21.56 7.56
C LEU A 2 -3.44 -22.78 6.80
N SER A 3 -3.17 -23.89 7.48
CA SER A 3 -2.66 -25.14 6.85
C SER A 3 -3.68 -25.84 5.94
N SER A 4 -4.95 -25.46 6.00
CA SER A 4 -6.02 -26.03 5.15
C SER A 4 -6.19 -25.29 3.82
N PHE A 5 -5.40 -24.26 3.52
CA PHE A 5 -5.51 -23.47 2.28
C PHE A 5 -4.48 -23.84 1.22
N SER A 6 -4.05 -25.11 1.16
CA SER A 6 -3.06 -25.58 0.17
C SER A 6 -3.50 -25.40 -1.30
N ASP A 7 -4.80 -25.27 -1.55
CA ASP A 7 -5.36 -25.22 -2.90
C ASP A 7 -5.62 -23.80 -3.43
N TYR A 8 -5.25 -22.76 -2.65
CA TYR A 8 -5.49 -21.38 -3.05
C TYR A 8 -4.21 -20.71 -3.54
N THR A 9 -4.31 -20.02 -4.68
CA THR A 9 -3.21 -19.20 -5.19
C THR A 9 -3.39 -17.77 -4.73
N LEU A 10 -2.42 -17.26 -3.99
CA LEU A 10 -2.39 -15.86 -3.58
C LEU A 10 -2.25 -14.95 -4.81
N LYS A 11 -3.25 -14.15 -5.10
CA LYS A 11 -3.29 -13.24 -6.25
C LYS A 11 -2.80 -11.84 -5.91
N ARG A 12 -3.13 -11.36 -4.70
CA ARG A 12 -2.84 -10.01 -4.24
C ARG A 12 -2.71 -9.96 -2.72
N ILE A 13 -1.85 -9.11 -2.24
CA ILE A 13 -1.80 -8.64 -0.84
C ILE A 13 -1.79 -7.12 -0.84
N ASP A 14 -2.54 -6.54 0.08
CA ASP A 14 -2.58 -5.11 0.33
C ASP A 14 -1.90 -4.85 1.68
N PHE A 15 -0.70 -4.26 1.64
CA PHE A 15 0.00 -3.77 2.82
C PHE A 15 -0.45 -2.34 3.09
N CYS A 16 -0.84 -2.04 4.31
CA CYS A 16 -1.40 -0.72 4.60
C CYS A 16 -0.93 -0.17 5.95
N ILE A 17 -0.80 1.16 6.00
CA ILE A 17 -0.62 1.93 7.22
C ILE A 17 -1.66 3.04 7.29
N ASN A 18 -2.07 3.38 8.49
CA ASN A 18 -2.85 4.57 8.76
C ASN A 18 -1.91 5.65 9.32
N ILE A 19 -1.98 6.83 8.77
CA ILE A 19 -1.21 8.00 9.19
C ILE A 19 -2.22 8.94 9.86
N ASP A 20 -2.21 8.99 11.18
CA ASP A 20 -3.03 9.93 11.94
C ASP A 20 -2.25 11.23 12.11
N LEU A 21 -2.72 12.28 11.45
CA LEU A 21 -2.06 13.59 11.45
C LEU A 21 -2.17 14.27 12.82
N ASN A 22 -3.16 13.93 13.65
CA ASN A 22 -3.27 14.45 14.99
C ASN A 22 -2.24 13.81 15.93
N GLU A 23 -2.05 12.48 15.84
CA GLU A 23 -1.04 11.77 16.65
C GLU A 23 0.40 12.20 16.29
N LEU A 24 0.62 12.57 15.04
CA LEU A 24 1.93 13.04 14.57
C LEU A 24 2.12 14.56 14.76
N GLU A 25 1.15 15.24 15.37
CA GLU A 25 1.17 16.70 15.59
C GLU A 25 1.44 17.52 14.30
N ILE A 26 1.07 16.95 13.14
CA ILE A 26 1.25 17.61 11.86
C ILE A 26 0.19 18.71 11.71
N PRO A 27 0.59 19.99 11.54
CA PRO A 27 -0.33 21.13 11.55
C PRO A 27 -1.09 21.28 10.21
N CYS A 28 -1.65 20.18 9.69
CA CYS A 28 -2.48 20.22 8.50
C CYS A 28 -3.61 19.18 8.61
N ASN A 29 -4.69 19.42 7.89
CA ASN A 29 -5.77 18.44 7.78
C ASN A 29 -5.49 17.42 6.67
N SER A 30 -6.25 16.33 6.68
CA SER A 30 -6.09 15.26 5.69
C SER A 30 -6.34 15.68 4.23
N GLU A 31 -7.19 16.69 3.99
CA GLU A 31 -7.45 17.20 2.64
C GLU A 31 -6.24 17.94 2.08
N ASP A 32 -5.62 18.80 2.90
CA ASP A 32 -4.42 19.55 2.49
C ASP A 32 -3.21 18.64 2.35
N MET A 33 -3.06 17.66 3.24
CA MET A 33 -2.04 16.63 3.08
C MET A 33 -2.22 15.84 1.77
N MET A 34 -3.44 15.49 1.39
CA MET A 34 -3.70 14.83 0.10
C MET A 34 -3.33 15.70 -1.10
N LYS A 35 -3.53 17.03 -1.02
CA LYS A 35 -3.06 17.96 -2.07
C LYS A 35 -1.53 17.96 -2.18
N LEU A 36 -0.83 17.96 -1.05
CA LEU A 36 0.64 17.89 -1.01
C LEU A 36 1.16 16.57 -1.60
N ILE A 37 0.58 15.44 -1.21
CA ILE A 37 0.96 14.12 -1.73
C ILE A 37 0.81 14.06 -3.26
N ARG A 38 -0.24 14.66 -3.81
CA ARG A 38 -0.44 14.72 -5.27
C ARG A 38 0.58 15.55 -6.02
N GLN A 39 1.26 16.48 -5.35
CA GLN A 39 2.35 17.27 -5.93
C GLN A 39 3.68 16.50 -5.94
N GLY A 40 3.74 15.36 -5.26
CA GLY A 40 4.90 14.48 -5.27
C GLY A 40 5.21 13.90 -6.66
N ASN A 41 6.44 13.49 -6.87
CA ASN A 41 6.87 12.89 -8.12
C ASN A 41 6.25 11.51 -8.33
N ILE A 42 5.58 11.32 -9.47
CA ILE A 42 5.16 10.01 -9.92
C ILE A 42 6.41 9.23 -10.39
N PRO A 43 6.74 8.07 -9.78
CA PRO A 43 7.87 7.28 -10.22
C PRO A 43 7.70 6.83 -11.68
N LYS A 44 8.79 6.77 -12.44
CA LYS A 44 8.80 6.52 -13.90
C LYS A 44 7.96 5.33 -14.36
N ASP A 45 7.89 4.28 -13.53
CA ASP A 45 7.17 3.04 -13.87
C ASP A 45 5.68 3.07 -13.46
N PHE A 46 5.21 4.20 -12.95
CA PHE A 46 3.84 4.37 -12.48
C PHE A 46 3.10 5.43 -13.29
N HIS A 47 1.80 5.25 -13.38
CA HIS A 47 0.88 6.26 -13.91
C HIS A 47 -0.26 6.46 -12.91
N GLU A 48 -0.80 7.68 -12.86
CA GLU A 48 -1.96 7.98 -12.05
C GLU A 48 -3.22 7.38 -12.68
N LEU A 49 -4.04 6.72 -11.85
CA LEU A 49 -5.36 6.28 -12.27
C LEU A 49 -6.34 7.45 -12.15
N MET A 50 -7.14 7.60 -13.18
CA MET A 50 -8.16 8.64 -13.29
C MET A 50 -9.55 8.00 -13.33
N GLU A 51 -10.54 8.63 -12.70
CA GLU A 51 -11.94 8.29 -12.89
C GLU A 51 -12.49 8.93 -14.17
N TYR A 52 -13.51 8.32 -14.75
CA TYR A 52 -14.19 8.90 -15.91
C TYR A 52 -15.40 9.71 -15.47
N ASP A 53 -15.30 11.02 -15.63
CA ASP A 53 -16.43 11.94 -15.41
C ASP A 53 -17.40 11.85 -16.60
N LYS A 54 -18.49 11.14 -16.39
CA LYS A 54 -19.54 10.94 -17.41
C LYS A 54 -20.20 12.23 -17.85
N LYS A 55 -20.31 13.22 -16.95
CA LYS A 55 -20.98 14.51 -17.22
C LYS A 55 -20.16 15.37 -18.18
N ASN A 56 -18.86 15.41 -17.98
CA ASN A 56 -17.95 16.24 -18.75
C ASN A 56 -17.17 15.45 -19.82
N HIS A 57 -17.43 14.15 -19.99
CA HIS A 57 -16.78 13.25 -20.94
C HIS A 57 -15.24 13.30 -20.88
N ARG A 58 -14.67 13.40 -19.67
CA ARG A 58 -13.23 13.52 -19.47
C ARG A 58 -12.75 12.66 -18.31
N LYS A 59 -11.45 12.32 -18.34
CA LYS A 59 -10.78 11.71 -17.20
C LYS A 59 -10.40 12.78 -16.18
N THR A 60 -10.72 12.53 -14.90
CA THR A 60 -10.38 13.42 -13.79
C THR A 60 -9.70 12.63 -12.68
N PRO A 61 -8.80 13.26 -11.90
CA PRO A 61 -8.27 12.64 -10.70
C PRO A 61 -9.39 12.30 -9.70
N TYR A 62 -9.23 11.20 -8.98
CA TYR A 62 -10.14 10.89 -7.88
C TYR A 62 -10.11 12.01 -6.83
N LYS A 63 -11.28 12.44 -6.36
CA LYS A 63 -11.37 13.58 -5.45
C LYS A 63 -10.64 13.34 -4.13
N ASN A 64 -10.89 12.20 -3.49
CA ASN A 64 -10.47 11.89 -2.12
C ASN A 64 -9.36 10.83 -2.07
N SER A 65 -8.79 10.48 -3.21
CA SER A 65 -7.82 9.39 -3.35
C SER A 65 -6.78 9.71 -4.41
N PHE A 66 -5.57 9.18 -4.23
CA PHE A 66 -4.50 9.26 -5.20
C PHE A 66 -3.99 7.85 -5.47
N TYR A 67 -4.19 7.39 -6.69
CA TYR A 67 -3.87 6.03 -7.11
C TYR A 67 -2.76 6.05 -8.15
N LEU A 68 -1.68 5.35 -7.87
CA LEU A 68 -0.59 5.12 -8.80
C LEU A 68 -0.51 3.65 -9.15
N GLN A 69 -0.47 3.32 -10.43
CA GLN A 69 -0.42 1.94 -10.90
C GLN A 69 0.78 1.67 -11.78
N SER A 70 1.43 0.54 -11.53
CA SER A 70 2.35 -0.15 -12.44
C SER A 70 1.80 -1.51 -12.83
N SER A 71 2.54 -2.29 -13.61
CA SER A 71 2.13 -3.63 -14.05
C SER A 71 1.80 -4.59 -12.89
N SER A 72 2.49 -4.45 -11.76
CA SER A 72 2.43 -5.43 -10.65
C SER A 72 2.25 -4.81 -9.26
N VAL A 73 2.21 -3.48 -9.18
CA VAL A 73 2.03 -2.74 -7.93
C VAL A 73 1.01 -1.64 -8.13
N THR A 74 0.10 -1.48 -7.17
CA THR A 74 -0.75 -0.30 -7.06
C THR A 74 -0.46 0.37 -5.72
N ILE A 75 -0.36 1.68 -5.71
CA ILE A 75 -0.14 2.51 -4.54
C ILE A 75 -1.35 3.40 -4.39
N ASN A 76 -1.95 3.40 -3.21
CA ASN A 76 -3.12 4.19 -2.90
C ASN A 76 -2.86 5.09 -1.71
N TYR A 77 -3.17 6.36 -1.86
CA TYR A 77 -3.35 7.29 -0.76
C TYR A 77 -4.81 7.73 -0.76
N TYR A 78 -5.46 7.68 0.38
CA TYR A 78 -6.83 8.18 0.49
C TYR A 78 -7.17 8.68 1.88
N ASN A 79 -8.07 9.67 1.90
CA ASN A 79 -8.68 10.15 3.12
C ASN A 79 -9.65 9.08 3.64
N LYS A 80 -9.30 8.48 4.79
CA LYS A 80 -10.05 7.36 5.34
C LYS A 80 -11.48 7.75 5.73
N TYR A 81 -11.67 8.97 6.22
CA TYR A 81 -12.99 9.48 6.58
C TYR A 81 -13.90 9.61 5.34
N SER A 82 -13.40 10.20 4.26
CA SER A 82 -14.15 10.34 3.02
C SER A 82 -14.54 8.97 2.44
N GLN A 83 -13.62 8.02 2.42
CA GLN A 83 -13.91 6.66 1.95
C GLN A 83 -15.01 5.98 2.78
N GLN A 84 -14.99 6.15 4.10
CA GLN A 84 -16.03 5.59 4.98
C GLN A 84 -17.39 6.26 4.77
N GLN A 85 -17.42 7.56 4.40
CA GLN A 85 -18.65 8.25 4.08
C GLN A 85 -19.28 7.73 2.77
N GLU A 86 -18.46 7.48 1.76
CA GLU A 86 -18.91 7.01 0.44
C GLU A 86 -19.37 5.54 0.47
N GLY A 87 -18.69 4.68 1.24
CA GLY A 87 -18.92 3.23 1.20
C GLY A 87 -19.99 2.72 2.17
N HIS A 88 -20.06 3.24 3.38
CA HIS A 88 -20.97 2.74 4.43
C HIS A 88 -21.37 3.85 5.41
N PRO A 89 -22.57 4.44 5.25
CA PRO A 89 -23.04 5.53 6.11
C PRO A 89 -23.09 5.17 7.61
N ASN A 90 -23.16 3.91 7.96
CA ASN A 90 -23.29 3.42 9.33
C ASN A 90 -22.01 2.81 9.91
N TYR A 91 -20.84 3.08 9.34
CA TYR A 91 -19.59 2.54 9.87
C TYR A 91 -19.32 3.10 11.29
N PRO A 92 -19.12 2.24 12.32
CA PRO A 92 -18.72 2.71 13.63
C PRO A 92 -17.34 3.40 13.55
N ASN A 93 -17.11 4.42 14.39
CA ASN A 93 -15.83 5.14 14.49
C ASN A 93 -15.45 6.12 13.36
N LYS A 94 -16.43 6.67 12.64
CA LYS A 94 -16.15 7.70 11.62
C LYS A 94 -15.41 8.93 12.17
N ALA A 95 -15.72 9.36 13.38
CA ALA A 95 -15.10 10.55 13.97
C ALA A 95 -13.59 10.37 14.19
N SER A 96 -13.13 9.18 14.57
CA SER A 96 -11.71 8.87 14.79
C SER A 96 -10.87 8.86 13.51
N SER A 97 -11.49 8.82 12.34
CA SER A 97 -10.77 8.78 11.06
C SER A 97 -10.69 10.13 10.34
N ARG A 98 -11.14 11.23 10.95
CA ARG A 98 -11.23 12.55 10.26
C ARG A 98 -9.92 13.07 9.72
N ASN A 99 -8.82 12.87 10.45
CA ASN A 99 -7.48 13.31 10.02
C ASN A 99 -6.56 12.12 9.73
N VAL A 100 -7.13 11.00 9.30
CA VAL A 100 -6.36 9.82 8.95
C VAL A 100 -6.23 9.69 7.44
N ILE A 101 -5.00 9.62 6.98
CA ILE A 101 -4.66 9.21 5.61
C ILE A 101 -4.27 7.74 5.66
N ARG A 102 -4.90 6.94 4.83
CA ARG A 102 -4.48 5.57 4.62
C ARG A 102 -3.58 5.48 3.40
N PHE A 103 -2.43 4.88 3.61
CA PHE A 103 -1.49 4.51 2.58
C PHE A 103 -1.54 3.00 2.38
N GLU A 104 -1.71 2.55 1.15
CA GLU A 104 -1.74 1.14 0.77
C GLU A 104 -0.78 0.84 -0.36
N VAL A 105 -0.12 -0.29 -0.27
CA VAL A 105 0.67 -0.87 -1.36
C VAL A 105 0.10 -2.24 -1.70
N GLN A 106 -0.51 -2.36 -2.85
CA GLN A 106 -1.08 -3.61 -3.35
C GLN A 106 -0.04 -4.32 -4.21
N TYR A 107 0.41 -5.47 -3.76
CA TYR A 107 1.28 -6.35 -4.53
C TYR A 107 0.44 -7.43 -5.23
N LYS A 108 0.55 -7.47 -6.55
CA LYS A 108 0.05 -8.58 -7.36
C LYS A 108 1.05 -9.73 -7.40
N TYR A 109 0.58 -10.90 -7.78
CA TYR A 109 1.36 -12.13 -7.82
C TYR A 109 2.81 -12.00 -8.33
N PRO A 110 3.14 -11.28 -9.44
CA PRO A 110 4.52 -11.18 -9.92
C PRO A 110 5.51 -10.59 -8.91
N LYS A 111 5.01 -9.76 -7.95
CA LYS A 111 5.83 -9.18 -6.88
C LYS A 111 5.86 -10.03 -5.61
N LEU A 112 4.86 -10.84 -5.38
CA LEU A 112 4.77 -11.69 -4.20
C LEU A 112 5.73 -12.87 -4.27
N TYR A 113 5.89 -13.47 -5.44
CA TYR A 113 6.74 -14.64 -5.64
C TYR A 113 8.23 -14.40 -5.27
N PRO A 114 8.90 -13.33 -5.74
CA PRO A 114 10.27 -13.04 -5.32
C PRO A 114 10.43 -12.87 -3.81
N ILE A 115 9.49 -12.19 -3.15
CA ILE A 115 9.51 -12.00 -1.69
C ILE A 115 9.41 -13.35 -0.97
N ALA A 116 8.42 -14.17 -1.32
CA ALA A 116 8.26 -15.48 -0.72
C ALA A 116 9.50 -16.37 -0.91
N ARG A 117 10.13 -16.29 -2.07
CA ARG A 117 11.38 -17.01 -2.36
C ARG A 117 12.52 -16.52 -1.47
N GLU A 118 12.68 -15.22 -1.32
CA GLU A 118 13.70 -14.60 -0.47
C GLU A 118 13.52 -15.01 1.00
N GLU A 119 12.31 -14.88 1.54
CA GLU A 119 12.01 -15.23 2.93
C GLU A 119 12.20 -16.72 3.20
N LYS A 120 11.79 -17.57 2.27
CA LYS A 120 12.06 -19.00 2.37
C LYS A 120 13.55 -19.31 2.38
N GLN A 121 14.34 -18.64 1.55
CA GLN A 121 15.79 -18.79 1.56
C GLN A 121 16.42 -18.37 2.90
N LYS A 122 15.96 -17.27 3.50
CA LYS A 122 16.40 -16.82 4.84
C LYS A 122 16.09 -17.88 5.89
N LEU A 123 14.86 -18.41 5.88
CA LEU A 123 14.42 -19.46 6.81
C LEU A 123 15.32 -20.70 6.69
N TYR A 124 15.58 -21.18 5.48
CA TYR A 124 16.46 -22.36 5.30
C TYR A 124 17.91 -22.13 5.72
N LYS A 125 18.44 -20.93 5.52
CA LYS A 125 19.79 -20.59 6.00
C LYS A 125 19.88 -20.58 7.53
N SER A 126 18.79 -20.26 8.23
CA SER A 126 18.74 -20.26 9.68
C SER A 126 18.65 -21.67 10.29
N ILE A 127 18.19 -22.65 9.53
CA ILE A 127 18.05 -24.04 9.97
C ILE A 127 19.24 -24.83 9.47
N GLN A 128 20.19 -25.11 10.34
CA GLN A 128 21.38 -25.96 10.03
C GLN A 128 20.88 -27.34 9.57
N ASN A 129 21.41 -27.81 8.41
CA ASN A 129 21.09 -29.11 7.81
C ASN A 129 19.72 -29.29 7.11
N SER A 130 19.02 -28.24 6.77
CA SER A 130 17.78 -28.39 5.99
C SER A 130 18.03 -28.38 4.47
N THR A 131 17.40 -29.30 3.76
CA THR A 131 17.43 -29.31 2.29
C THR A 131 16.49 -28.24 1.75
N TYR A 132 17.04 -27.29 0.97
CA TYR A 132 16.21 -26.26 0.34
C TYR A 132 15.26 -26.87 -0.71
N THR A 133 13.95 -26.69 -0.47
CA THR A 133 12.95 -27.03 -1.48
C THR A 133 12.42 -25.75 -2.11
N SER A 134 12.41 -25.68 -3.45
CA SER A 134 11.91 -24.50 -4.16
C SER A 134 10.43 -24.25 -3.87
N ILE A 135 10.03 -22.98 -3.84
CA ILE A 135 8.62 -22.63 -3.80
C ILE A 135 8.03 -22.85 -5.19
N HIS A 136 6.96 -23.62 -5.29
CA HIS A 136 6.22 -23.71 -6.54
C HIS A 136 5.49 -22.39 -6.81
N ARG A 137 5.50 -21.93 -8.08
CA ARG A 137 4.89 -20.64 -8.44
C ARG A 137 3.38 -20.57 -8.17
N SER A 138 2.68 -21.69 -8.17
CA SER A 138 1.24 -21.74 -7.93
C SER A 138 0.85 -21.72 -6.45
N SER A 139 1.80 -21.95 -5.54
CA SER A 139 1.54 -22.01 -4.10
C SER A 139 2.55 -21.15 -3.34
N ILE A 140 2.18 -19.92 -3.05
CA ILE A 140 2.98 -19.02 -2.20
C ILE A 140 2.49 -19.20 -0.76
N PRO A 141 3.34 -19.66 0.17
CA PRO A 141 2.99 -19.73 1.59
C PRO A 141 2.70 -18.33 2.11
N THR A 142 1.50 -18.11 2.63
CA THR A 142 1.04 -16.80 3.11
C THR A 142 1.77 -16.37 4.38
N ASP A 143 2.09 -17.30 5.26
CA ASP A 143 2.85 -17.11 6.50
C ASP A 143 4.24 -16.52 6.28
N LEU A 144 4.85 -16.80 5.14
CA LEU A 144 6.14 -16.21 4.76
C LEU A 144 6.04 -14.75 4.29
N ILE A 145 4.85 -14.27 3.95
CA ILE A 145 4.66 -12.93 3.37
C ILE A 145 3.87 -12.02 4.30
N ILE A 146 2.97 -12.56 5.10
CA ILE A 146 2.14 -11.80 6.03
C ILE A 146 2.89 -11.66 7.36
N THR A 147 3.92 -10.81 7.37
CA THR A 147 4.68 -10.45 8.57
C THR A 147 4.76 -8.93 8.69
N ASP A 148 4.90 -8.45 9.92
CA ASP A 148 5.05 -7.01 10.17
C ASP A 148 6.29 -6.45 9.51
N GLU A 149 7.41 -7.19 9.52
CA GLU A 149 8.67 -6.80 8.87
C GLU A 149 8.49 -6.58 7.36
N ILE A 150 7.79 -7.48 6.68
CA ILE A 150 7.53 -7.33 5.24
C ILE A 150 6.57 -6.18 4.98
N SER A 151 5.53 -6.04 5.80
CA SER A 151 4.58 -4.94 5.71
C SER A 151 5.28 -3.59 5.85
N GLU A 152 6.10 -3.43 6.86
CA GLU A 152 6.89 -2.23 7.10
C GLU A 152 7.87 -1.95 5.93
N ARG A 153 8.66 -2.93 5.54
CA ARG A 153 9.62 -2.82 4.42
C ARG A 153 8.95 -2.40 3.12
N VAL A 154 7.79 -2.97 2.80
CA VAL A 154 7.03 -2.67 1.58
C VAL A 154 6.43 -1.27 1.64
N THR A 155 5.78 -0.91 2.73
CA THR A 155 5.14 0.40 2.89
C THR A 155 6.17 1.51 2.90
N GLN A 156 7.26 1.39 3.66
CA GLN A 156 8.34 2.39 3.69
C GLN A 156 8.99 2.60 2.32
N LYS A 157 9.29 1.52 1.59
CA LYS A 157 9.90 1.59 0.26
C LYS A 157 9.13 2.49 -0.69
N TYR A 158 7.79 2.35 -0.74
CA TYR A 158 6.97 3.10 -1.69
C TYR A 158 6.55 4.46 -1.15
N PHE A 159 6.32 4.58 0.16
CA PHE A 159 6.06 5.86 0.80
C PHE A 159 7.17 6.86 0.51
N PHE A 160 8.41 6.51 0.83
CA PHE A 160 9.55 7.39 0.58
C PHE A 160 9.90 7.56 -0.90
N LYS A 161 9.52 6.61 -1.77
CA LYS A 161 9.74 6.77 -3.20
C LYS A 161 8.94 7.93 -3.78
N ILE A 162 7.75 8.19 -3.24
CA ILE A 162 6.86 9.26 -3.70
C ILE A 162 7.18 10.57 -2.98
N ILE A 163 7.31 10.54 -1.66
CA ILE A 163 7.45 11.75 -0.83
C ILE A 163 8.85 12.34 -0.90
N ARG A 164 9.92 11.53 -0.89
CA ARG A 164 11.32 12.03 -0.92
C ARG A 164 11.72 12.76 -2.19
N LYS A 165 11.03 12.56 -3.29
CA LYS A 165 11.34 13.26 -4.55
C LYS A 165 10.62 14.59 -4.73
N GLY A 166 9.75 14.97 -3.82
CA GLY A 166 9.18 16.30 -3.77
C GLY A 166 10.12 17.22 -2.99
N ASP A 167 10.65 18.27 -3.62
CA ASP A 167 11.44 19.31 -2.97
C ASP A 167 10.67 20.11 -1.89
N TYR A 168 9.47 19.67 -1.57
CA TYR A 168 8.52 20.32 -0.67
C TYR A 168 8.64 19.90 0.80
N PHE A 169 9.48 18.92 1.11
CA PHE A 169 9.77 18.47 2.47
C PHE A 169 11.23 18.67 2.83
N SER A 170 11.81 19.82 2.48
CA SER A 170 13.01 20.29 3.17
C SER A 170 12.58 20.78 4.54
N TYR A 171 12.69 19.91 5.54
CA TYR A 171 12.70 20.38 6.92
C TYR A 171 14.05 21.03 7.13
N ASP A 172 14.10 22.33 7.14
CA ASP A 172 15.13 23.08 7.87
C ASP A 172 14.85 22.84 9.36
N ILE A 173 15.60 21.90 9.95
CA ILE A 173 15.66 21.67 11.38
C ILE A 173 16.69 22.66 11.96
#